data_853e006256eff8e0a6b262c151b042a7
#
_entry.id   853e006256eff8e0a6b262c151b042a7
#
_cell.length_a   1.000
_cell.length_b   1.000
_cell.length_c   1.000
_cell.angle_alpha   90.00
_cell.angle_beta   90.00
_cell.angle_gamma   90.00
#
_symmetry.space_group_name_H-M   'P 1'
#
loop_
_entity.id
_entity.type
_entity.pdbx_description
1 polymer ?
#
loop_
_entity_poly.entity_id
_entity_poly.type
_entity_poly.pdbx_seq_one_letter_code
_entity_poly.pdbx_strand_id
1 'polypeptide(L)'
;MKRVIYIITAILMLVSCSQKIGYNSVDANKFAAIIQKANKIQIVDVRTPDEFNEGHLPGAINIDVNGTDFAEQIKKLDKKVPVAVYCRSGRRSKLAADQLVNSGYTVTELDGGIISWQGEIEK
;
A
#
# COMPACT_ATOMS: atom_id res chain seq x y z
N MET A 1 -34.28 20.19 48.07
CA MET A 1 -33.18 20.63 47.18
C MET A 1 -32.79 19.54 46.24
N LYS A 2 -32.96 19.78 44.99
CA LYS A 2 -32.68 18.79 43.97
C LYS A 2 -31.21 18.86 43.62
N ARG A 3 -30.50 17.81 43.88
CA ARG A 3 -29.15 17.65 43.35
C ARG A 3 -29.27 17.06 41.97
N VAL A 4 -28.90 17.84 41.01
CA VAL A 4 -28.73 17.33 39.65
C VAL A 4 -27.37 16.65 39.62
N ILE A 5 -27.40 15.33 39.63
CA ILE A 5 -26.20 14.57 39.41
C ILE A 5 -26.02 14.54 37.89
N TYR A 6 -25.12 15.36 37.42
CA TYR A 6 -24.67 15.21 36.05
C TYR A 6 -23.78 13.99 36.03
N ILE A 7 -24.38 12.89 35.64
CA ILE A 7 -23.57 11.77 35.18
C ILE A 7 -22.98 12.26 33.86
N ILE A 8 -21.80 12.80 33.95
CA ILE A 8 -20.95 12.90 32.80
C ILE A 8 -20.61 11.45 32.47
N THR A 9 -21.47 10.81 31.72
CA THR A 9 -21.00 9.70 30.92
C THR A 9 -19.93 10.28 30.05
N ALA A 10 -18.71 10.21 30.51
CA ALA A 10 -17.60 10.19 29.61
C ALA A 10 -17.95 9.08 28.65
N ILE A 11 -18.52 9.45 27.54
CA ILE A 11 -18.48 8.60 26.37
C ILE A 11 -17.01 8.50 26.10
N LEU A 12 -16.41 7.48 26.69
CA LEU A 12 -15.18 6.97 26.19
C LEU A 12 -15.54 6.59 24.76
N MET A 13 -15.34 7.52 23.86
CA MET A 13 -15.13 7.17 22.49
C MET A 13 -13.90 6.29 22.58
N LEU A 14 -14.17 5.02 22.81
CA LEU A 14 -13.31 4.01 22.26
C LEU A 14 -13.34 4.29 20.78
N VAL A 15 -12.51 5.22 20.40
CA VAL A 15 -11.88 5.10 19.13
C VAL A 15 -11.26 3.73 19.23
N SER A 16 -12.04 2.74 18.84
CA SER A 16 -11.43 1.48 18.56
C SER A 16 -10.30 1.87 17.64
N CYS A 17 -9.09 1.75 18.14
CA CYS A 17 -7.98 1.52 17.29
C CYS A 17 -8.27 0.18 16.62
N SER A 18 -9.39 0.13 15.90
CA SER A 18 -9.53 -0.79 14.82
C SER A 18 -8.25 -0.53 14.06
N GLN A 19 -7.42 -1.50 14.07
CA GLN A 19 -6.17 -1.53 13.36
C GLN A 19 -6.48 -1.09 11.95
N LYS A 20 -6.49 0.22 11.76
CA LYS A 20 -6.45 0.76 10.43
C LYS A 20 -5.09 0.34 9.93
N ILE A 21 -5.09 -0.76 9.21
CA ILE A 21 -4.05 -0.99 8.26
C ILE A 21 -3.96 0.33 7.50
N GLY A 22 -2.84 1.02 7.59
CA GLY A 22 -2.69 2.35 7.02
C GLY A 22 -2.67 2.36 5.50
N TYR A 23 -2.97 1.23 4.85
CA TYR A 23 -3.06 1.06 3.41
C TYR A 23 -4.31 0.24 3.06
N ASN A 24 -4.76 0.36 1.82
CA ASN A 24 -5.82 -0.48 1.27
C ASN A 24 -5.21 -1.69 0.57
N SER A 25 -5.67 -2.89 0.93
CA SER A 25 -5.32 -4.12 0.22
C SER A 25 -6.52 -4.52 -0.64
N VAL A 26 -6.32 -4.65 -1.94
CA VAL A 26 -7.39 -4.86 -2.91
C VAL A 26 -7.05 -6.01 -3.86
N ASP A 27 -8.10 -6.59 -4.47
CA ASP A 27 -7.91 -7.63 -5.50
C ASP A 27 -7.39 -7.04 -6.83
N ALA A 28 -7.04 -7.92 -7.76
CA ALA A 28 -6.44 -7.54 -9.03
C ALA A 28 -7.38 -6.67 -9.88
N ASN A 29 -8.67 -6.95 -9.90
CA ASN A 29 -9.65 -6.16 -10.67
C ASN A 29 -9.72 -4.73 -10.13
N LYS A 30 -9.80 -4.58 -8.84
CA LYS A 30 -9.85 -3.25 -8.21
C LYS A 30 -8.52 -2.52 -8.34
N PHE A 31 -7.41 -3.22 -8.20
CA PHE A 31 -6.07 -2.66 -8.39
C PHE A 31 -5.91 -2.10 -9.81
N ALA A 32 -6.33 -2.86 -10.81
CA ALA A 32 -6.32 -2.41 -12.21
C ALA A 32 -7.19 -1.16 -12.40
N ALA A 33 -8.38 -1.13 -11.82
CA ALA A 33 -9.29 0.01 -11.92
C ALA A 33 -8.68 1.26 -11.26
N ILE A 34 -8.03 1.12 -10.13
CA ILE A 34 -7.37 2.23 -9.42
C ILE A 34 -6.24 2.80 -10.27
N ILE A 35 -5.39 1.96 -10.83
CA ILE A 35 -4.30 2.39 -11.71
C ILE A 35 -4.84 3.12 -12.93
N GLN A 36 -5.87 2.57 -13.54
CA GLN A 36 -6.45 3.09 -14.78
C GLN A 36 -7.12 4.45 -14.60
N LYS A 37 -7.75 4.68 -13.46
CA LYS A 37 -8.48 5.92 -13.15
C LYS A 37 -7.61 6.99 -12.53
N ALA A 38 -6.45 6.65 -12.05
CA ALA A 38 -5.57 7.60 -11.38
C ALA A 38 -4.99 8.60 -12.38
N ASN A 39 -5.00 9.87 -12.01
CA ASN A 39 -4.32 10.92 -12.75
C ASN A 39 -2.80 10.71 -12.74
N LYS A 40 -2.29 10.44 -11.56
CA LYS A 40 -0.89 10.06 -11.33
C LYS A 40 -0.86 8.95 -10.31
N ILE A 41 -0.03 7.95 -10.53
CA ILE A 41 0.19 6.87 -9.59
C ILE A 41 1.60 6.33 -9.78
N GLN A 42 2.23 5.97 -8.68
CA GLN A 42 3.56 5.36 -8.69
C GLN A 42 3.38 3.87 -8.44
N ILE A 43 3.63 3.05 -9.46
CA ILE A 43 3.53 1.59 -9.35
C ILE A 43 4.89 1.07 -8.92
N VAL A 44 4.94 0.38 -7.79
CA VAL A 44 6.18 -0.11 -7.19
C VAL A 44 6.13 -1.63 -7.08
N ASP A 45 7.05 -2.29 -7.77
CA ASP A 45 7.30 -3.71 -7.68
C ASP A 45 8.37 -3.94 -6.62
N VAL A 46 8.02 -4.61 -5.52
CA VAL A 46 8.94 -4.80 -4.39
C VAL A 46 9.60 -6.18 -4.37
N ARG A 47 9.56 -6.86 -5.53
CA ARG A 47 10.26 -8.13 -5.73
C ARG A 47 11.75 -7.91 -6.01
N THR A 48 12.47 -8.99 -6.18
CA THR A 48 13.88 -8.92 -6.59
C THR A 48 14.03 -8.36 -8.00
N PRO A 49 15.20 -7.81 -8.34
CA PRO A 49 15.48 -7.39 -9.72
C PRO A 49 15.30 -8.49 -10.76
N ASP A 50 15.69 -9.72 -10.44
CA ASP A 50 15.53 -10.85 -11.37
C ASP A 50 14.04 -11.15 -11.63
N GLU A 51 13.20 -11.16 -10.61
CA GLU A 51 11.76 -11.33 -10.77
C GLU A 51 11.17 -10.19 -11.64
N PHE A 52 11.57 -8.96 -11.36
CA PHE A 52 11.13 -7.78 -12.12
C PHE A 52 11.49 -7.90 -13.60
N ASN A 53 12.70 -8.35 -13.90
CA ASN A 53 13.17 -8.50 -15.29
C ASN A 53 12.46 -9.62 -16.04
N GLU A 54 11.90 -10.61 -15.34
CA GLU A 54 11.10 -11.67 -15.96
C GLU A 54 9.71 -11.19 -16.41
N GLY A 55 9.25 -10.09 -15.87
CA GLY A 55 7.98 -9.48 -16.21
C GLY A 55 7.44 -8.67 -15.04
N HIS A 56 6.89 -7.51 -15.34
CA HIS A 56 6.33 -6.58 -14.35
C HIS A 56 5.15 -5.82 -14.94
N LEU A 57 4.36 -5.19 -14.09
CA LEU A 57 3.26 -4.34 -14.53
C LEU A 57 3.80 -3.15 -15.32
N PRO A 58 3.09 -2.71 -16.38
CA PRO A 58 3.51 -1.56 -17.16
C PRO A 58 3.72 -0.31 -16.28
N GLY A 59 4.86 0.34 -16.48
CA GLY A 59 5.21 1.54 -15.74
C GLY A 59 5.71 1.31 -14.32
N ALA A 60 5.82 0.07 -13.86
CA ALA A 60 6.33 -0.23 -12.54
C ALA A 60 7.82 0.08 -12.40
N ILE A 61 8.19 0.58 -11.24
CA ILE A 61 9.58 0.71 -10.82
C ILE A 61 9.90 -0.38 -9.81
N ASN A 62 11.13 -0.88 -9.83
CA ASN A 62 11.54 -1.95 -8.92
C ASN A 62 12.28 -1.38 -7.72
N ILE A 63 11.76 -1.67 -6.54
CA ILE A 63 12.44 -1.39 -5.27
C ILE A 63 12.29 -2.64 -4.41
N ASP A 64 13.32 -3.44 -4.31
CA ASP A 64 13.30 -4.70 -3.56
C ASP A 64 13.15 -4.45 -2.06
N VAL A 65 12.04 -4.91 -1.48
CA VAL A 65 11.77 -4.71 -0.04
C VAL A 65 12.79 -5.43 0.84
N ASN A 66 13.40 -6.50 0.35
CA ASN A 66 14.44 -7.23 1.04
C ASN A 66 15.85 -6.72 0.74
N GLY A 67 15.95 -5.69 -0.10
CA GLY A 67 17.23 -5.03 -0.38
C GLY A 67 17.71 -4.22 0.82
N THR A 68 19.01 -3.98 0.89
CA THR A 68 19.64 -3.27 2.01
C THR A 68 19.33 -1.79 2.06
N ASP A 69 18.82 -1.22 0.97
CA ASP A 69 18.61 0.22 0.81
C ASP A 69 17.14 0.61 0.56
N PHE A 70 16.20 -0.26 0.91
CA PHE A 70 14.77 -0.03 0.67
C PHE A 70 14.31 1.33 1.23
N ALA A 71 14.66 1.62 2.48
CA ALA A 71 14.28 2.86 3.16
C ALA A 71 14.80 4.11 2.43
N GLU A 72 15.99 4.02 1.86
CA GLU A 72 16.58 5.14 1.09
C GLU A 72 15.92 5.27 -0.28
N GLN A 73 15.63 4.16 -0.94
CA GLN A 73 15.03 4.19 -2.27
C GLN A 73 13.61 4.73 -2.26
N ILE A 74 12.80 4.38 -1.27
CA ILE A 74 11.42 4.88 -1.19
C ILE A 74 11.36 6.39 -0.96
N LYS A 75 12.40 7.02 -0.40
CA LYS A 75 12.47 8.48 -0.26
C LYS A 75 12.48 9.22 -1.60
N LYS A 76 12.81 8.55 -2.68
CA LYS A 76 12.81 9.11 -4.04
C LYS A 76 11.41 9.22 -4.64
N LEU A 77 10.44 8.54 -4.05
CA LEU A 77 9.05 8.62 -4.49
C LEU A 77 8.44 9.97 -4.09
N ASP A 78 7.45 10.42 -4.86
CA ASP A 78 6.72 11.65 -4.56
C ASP A 78 5.60 11.37 -3.55
N LYS A 79 5.67 11.97 -2.37
CA LYS A 79 4.67 11.80 -1.31
C LYS A 79 3.29 12.35 -1.67
N LYS A 80 3.21 13.21 -2.65
CA LYS A 80 1.96 13.79 -3.16
C LYS A 80 1.24 12.87 -4.14
N VAL A 81 1.91 11.83 -4.61
CA VAL A 81 1.38 10.90 -5.60
C VAL A 81 1.12 9.55 -4.93
N PRO A 82 -0.09 8.98 -5.08
CA PRO A 82 -0.39 7.66 -4.51
C PRO A 82 0.56 6.58 -5.02
N VAL A 83 0.85 5.62 -4.16
CA VAL A 83 1.69 4.46 -4.46
C VAL A 83 0.80 3.22 -4.58
N ALA A 84 0.97 2.49 -5.66
CA ALA A 84 0.37 1.18 -5.87
C ALA A 84 1.49 0.14 -5.81
N VAL A 85 1.50 -0.69 -4.77
CA VAL A 85 2.59 -1.61 -4.47
C VAL A 85 2.16 -3.05 -4.66
N TYR A 86 3.03 -3.86 -5.23
CA TYR A 86 2.78 -5.29 -5.39
C TYR A 86 4.07 -6.11 -5.29
N CYS A 87 3.89 -7.38 -5.00
CA CYS A 87 4.94 -8.39 -5.09
C CYS A 87 4.45 -9.60 -5.89
N ARG A 88 5.00 -10.79 -5.62
CA ARG A 88 4.57 -12.00 -6.32
C ARG A 88 3.20 -12.49 -5.88
N SER A 89 2.98 -12.64 -4.56
CA SER A 89 1.78 -13.26 -3.99
C SER A 89 1.08 -12.42 -2.91
N GLY A 90 1.60 -11.24 -2.59
CA GLY A 90 1.01 -10.32 -1.63
C GLY A 90 1.68 -10.27 -0.26
N ARG A 91 2.68 -11.11 0.01
CA ARG A 91 3.34 -11.16 1.32
C ARG A 91 4.36 -10.04 1.52
N ARG A 92 5.31 -9.91 0.60
CA ARG A 92 6.35 -8.86 0.66
C ARG A 92 5.75 -7.46 0.47
N SER A 93 4.73 -7.35 -0.36
CA SER A 93 4.06 -6.06 -0.61
C SER A 93 3.35 -5.51 0.62
N LYS A 94 2.86 -6.35 1.52
CA LYS A 94 2.25 -5.90 2.78
C LYS A 94 3.30 -5.34 3.73
N LEU A 95 4.48 -5.95 3.80
CA LEU A 95 5.61 -5.41 4.56
C LEU A 95 6.06 -4.07 3.98
N ALA A 96 6.17 -3.99 2.67
CA ALA A 96 6.53 -2.75 1.98
C ALA A 96 5.48 -1.66 2.19
N ALA A 97 4.19 -2.01 2.12
CA ALA A 97 3.10 -1.08 2.35
C ALA A 97 3.15 -0.46 3.74
N ASP A 98 3.42 -1.25 4.77
CA ASP A 98 3.60 -0.73 6.14
C ASP A 98 4.71 0.31 6.21
N GLN A 99 5.86 0.02 5.62
CA GLN A 99 6.99 0.95 5.61
C GLN A 99 6.67 2.22 4.82
N LEU A 100 5.99 2.09 3.69
CA LEU A 100 5.59 3.23 2.86
C LEU A 100 4.61 4.14 3.62
N VAL A 101 3.61 3.57 4.28
CA VAL A 101 2.65 4.34 5.08
C VAL A 101 3.36 5.05 6.23
N ASN A 102 4.25 4.37 6.94
CA ASN A 102 5.03 4.96 8.02
C ASN A 102 5.94 6.09 7.53
N SER A 103 6.29 6.08 6.25
CA SER A 103 7.08 7.13 5.62
C SER A 103 6.24 8.27 5.02
N GLY A 104 4.92 8.22 5.15
CA GLY A 104 4.01 9.29 4.76
C GLY A 104 3.36 9.15 3.39
N TYR A 105 3.43 7.98 2.76
CA TYR A 105 2.78 7.72 1.48
C TYR A 105 1.35 7.22 1.64
N THR A 106 0.50 7.54 0.67
CA THR A 106 -0.82 6.91 0.51
C THR A 106 -0.65 5.67 -0.35
N VAL A 107 -1.07 4.51 0.15
CA VAL A 107 -0.70 3.23 -0.43
C VAL A 107 -1.90 2.35 -0.69
N THR A 108 -1.94 1.75 -1.88
CA THR A 108 -2.80 0.63 -2.24
C THR A 108 -1.92 -0.56 -2.57
N GLU A 109 -2.26 -1.71 -2.05
CA GLU A 109 -1.50 -2.96 -2.19
C GLU A 109 -2.33 -4.00 -2.94
N LEU A 110 -1.69 -4.74 -3.86
CA LEU A 110 -2.31 -5.83 -4.61
C LEU A 110 -2.27 -7.12 -3.80
N ASP A 111 -3.40 -7.52 -3.23
CA ASP A 111 -3.50 -8.64 -2.28
C ASP A 111 -2.96 -9.96 -2.84
N GLY A 112 -3.33 -10.32 -4.04
CA GLY A 112 -2.88 -11.57 -4.67
C GLY A 112 -1.56 -11.48 -5.42
N GLY A 113 -0.92 -10.32 -5.46
CA GLY A 113 0.32 -10.12 -6.19
C GLY A 113 0.20 -10.27 -7.70
N ILE A 114 1.35 -10.26 -8.37
CA ILE A 114 1.39 -10.35 -9.84
C ILE A 114 0.81 -11.67 -10.36
N ILE A 115 0.85 -12.74 -9.58
CA ILE A 115 0.25 -14.02 -9.99
C ILE A 115 -1.27 -13.94 -10.17
N SER A 116 -1.93 -12.97 -9.55
CA SER A 116 -3.37 -12.71 -9.73
C SER A 116 -3.66 -11.70 -10.84
N TRP A 117 -2.64 -11.03 -11.35
CA TRP A 117 -2.76 -9.98 -12.35
C TRP A 117 -3.12 -10.55 -13.72
N GLN A 118 -4.14 -10.00 -14.37
CA GLN A 118 -4.62 -10.42 -15.68
C GLN A 118 -4.41 -9.37 -16.78
N GLY A 119 -3.79 -8.26 -16.45
CA GLY A 119 -3.47 -7.21 -17.39
C GLY A 119 -2.16 -7.44 -18.13
N GLU A 120 -1.73 -6.42 -18.84
CA GLU A 120 -0.48 -6.45 -19.59
C GLU A 120 0.73 -6.59 -18.67
N ILE A 121 1.77 -7.20 -19.20
CA ILE A 121 3.08 -7.38 -18.56
C ILE A 121 4.15 -6.86 -19.52
N GLU A 122 5.07 -6.09 -18.98
CA GLU A 122 6.29 -5.64 -19.67
C GLU A 122 7.50 -6.47 -19.21
N LYS A 123 8.48 -6.56 -20.08
CA LYS A 123 9.78 -7.15 -19.75
C LYS A 123 10.90 -6.14 -19.92
#